data_02365c6eb81a23e3b2262706250ea4a6
#
_entry.id   02365c6eb81a23e3b2262706250ea4a6
#
_cell.length_a   1.000
_cell.length_b   1.000
_cell.length_c   1.000
_cell.angle_alpha   90.00
_cell.angle_beta   90.00
_cell.angle_gamma   90.00
#
_symmetry.space_group_name_H-M   'P 1'
#
loop_
_entity.id
_entity.type
_entity.pdbx_description
1 polymer ?
#
loop_
_entity_poly.entity_id
_entity_poly.type
_entity_poly.pdbx_seq_one_letter_code
_entity_poly.pdbx_strand_id
1 'polypeptide(L)'
;AIIIGAVVCCAAAIGGDNLQDLKTGHIVGATPWKQQVMQIVGTLSAALVLGLVLDILHTAYVIGSPTLSAPQATLMKSVAEGVFTGNLPWTMVGFGAIIGVIIILIDLRQERIGSEFRVPILAVAVGIYLPIELTVPIFIGGMIAHMSDLSGATETMKKRGLLMASGLITGEALIGILVAVPIFITGSKDWWPQYPGFGFLGILAFCAVLGWFYTSVTD
;
A
#
# COMPACT_ATOMS: atom_id res chain seq x y z
N ALA A 1 19.09 -11.85 -12.15
CA ALA A 1 19.09 -10.73 -11.19
C ALA A 1 17.75 -10.50 -10.55
N ILE A 2 16.63 -10.34 -11.30
CA ILE A 2 15.28 -10.13 -10.75
C ILE A 2 14.89 -11.24 -9.77
N ILE A 3 15.14 -12.52 -10.11
CA ILE A 3 14.86 -13.66 -9.22
C ILE A 3 15.70 -13.57 -7.93
N ILE A 4 16.98 -13.23 -8.03
CA ILE A 4 17.84 -13.06 -6.85
C ILE A 4 17.33 -11.89 -6.00
N GLY A 5 17.00 -10.76 -6.63
CA GLY A 5 16.39 -9.61 -5.96
C GLY A 5 15.08 -9.98 -5.26
N ALA A 6 14.23 -10.78 -5.89
CA ALA A 6 12.98 -11.27 -5.29
C ALA A 6 13.25 -12.14 -4.04
N VAL A 7 14.21 -13.07 -4.10
CA VAL A 7 14.58 -13.91 -2.94
C VAL A 7 15.08 -13.04 -1.77
N VAL A 8 15.97 -12.07 -2.05
CA VAL A 8 16.48 -11.15 -1.02
C VAL A 8 15.37 -10.30 -0.43
N CYS A 9 14.47 -9.77 -1.28
CA CYS A 9 13.32 -8.98 -0.86
C CYS A 9 12.37 -9.81 0.02
N CYS A 10 12.06 -11.04 -0.38
CA CYS A 10 11.24 -11.96 0.43
C CYS A 10 11.88 -12.24 1.79
N ALA A 11 13.18 -12.48 1.83
CA ALA A 11 13.89 -12.72 3.10
C ALA A 11 13.85 -11.51 4.03
N ALA A 12 13.99 -10.29 3.50
CA ALA A 12 13.92 -9.05 4.27
C ALA A 12 12.48 -8.77 4.75
N ALA A 13 11.48 -8.93 3.87
CA ALA A 13 10.08 -8.69 4.19
C ALA A 13 9.57 -9.67 5.25
N ILE A 14 9.83 -10.99 5.09
CA ILE A 14 9.37 -12.00 6.04
C ILE A 14 9.96 -11.77 7.44
N GLY A 15 11.15 -11.22 7.55
CA GLY A 15 11.76 -10.87 8.83
C GLY A 15 10.92 -9.86 9.61
N GLY A 16 10.45 -8.79 8.95
CA GLY A 16 9.57 -7.79 9.53
C GLY A 16 8.17 -8.34 9.84
N ASP A 17 7.56 -8.98 8.86
CA ASP A 17 6.19 -9.53 8.98
C ASP A 17 6.11 -10.61 10.07
N ASN A 18 7.09 -11.52 10.13
CA ASN A 18 7.17 -12.55 11.16
C ASN A 18 7.28 -11.95 12.56
N LEU A 19 8.06 -10.88 12.75
CA LEU A 19 8.17 -10.19 14.04
C LEU A 19 6.85 -9.54 14.45
N GLN A 20 6.11 -8.94 13.52
CA GLN A 20 4.79 -8.35 13.78
C GLN A 20 3.77 -9.41 14.18
N ASP A 21 3.74 -10.54 13.47
CA ASP A 21 2.86 -11.66 13.77
C ASP A 21 3.16 -12.29 15.13
N LEU A 22 4.44 -12.53 15.44
CA LEU A 22 4.87 -13.04 16.74
C LEU A 22 4.54 -12.08 17.88
N LYS A 23 4.65 -10.76 17.63
CA LYS A 23 4.24 -9.75 18.61
C LYS A 23 2.74 -9.78 18.85
N THR A 24 1.94 -9.91 17.81
CA THR A 24 0.48 -10.07 17.92
C THR A 24 0.14 -11.34 18.72
N GLY A 25 0.80 -12.45 18.39
CA GLY A 25 0.65 -13.71 19.13
C GLY A 25 1.03 -13.60 20.60
N HIS A 26 2.10 -12.87 20.90
CA HIS A 26 2.50 -12.62 22.29
C HIS A 26 1.40 -11.86 23.06
N ILE A 27 0.78 -10.85 22.44
CA ILE A 27 -0.29 -10.05 23.06
C ILE A 27 -1.53 -10.90 23.37
N VAL A 28 -1.89 -11.84 22.48
CA VAL A 28 -3.05 -12.73 22.66
C VAL A 28 -2.71 -14.04 23.40
N GLY A 29 -1.46 -14.21 23.86
CA GLY A 29 -1.03 -15.40 24.60
C GLY A 29 -0.80 -16.65 23.75
N ALA A 30 -0.57 -16.48 22.43
CA ALA A 30 -0.28 -17.62 21.54
C ALA A 30 1.13 -18.18 21.77
N THR A 31 1.28 -19.49 21.56
CA THR A 31 2.58 -20.18 21.67
C THR A 31 3.42 -19.86 20.42
N PRO A 32 4.62 -19.25 20.52
CA PRO A 32 5.39 -18.76 19.37
C PRO A 32 5.70 -19.84 18.32
N TRP A 33 6.15 -21.02 18.73
CA TRP A 33 6.50 -22.07 17.79
C TRP A 33 5.30 -22.59 16.98
N LYS A 34 4.10 -22.66 17.60
CA LYS A 34 2.86 -23.04 16.90
C LYS A 34 2.49 -22.00 15.86
N GLN A 35 2.65 -20.74 16.21
CA GLN A 35 2.42 -19.62 15.31
C GLN A 35 3.35 -19.69 14.09
N GLN A 36 4.63 -19.95 14.28
CA GLN A 36 5.60 -20.10 13.18
C GLN A 36 5.27 -21.29 12.27
N VAL A 37 4.85 -22.42 12.84
CA VAL A 37 4.40 -23.57 12.03
C VAL A 37 3.19 -23.17 11.17
N MET A 38 2.22 -22.46 11.74
CA MET A 38 1.05 -22.01 10.98
C MET A 38 1.39 -20.96 9.92
N GLN A 39 2.38 -20.10 10.15
CA GLN A 39 2.91 -19.18 9.14
C GLN A 39 3.51 -19.94 7.95
N ILE A 40 4.27 -20.99 8.19
CA ILE A 40 4.81 -21.84 7.11
C ILE A 40 3.68 -22.49 6.31
N VAL A 41 2.68 -23.08 6.99
CA VAL A 41 1.51 -23.67 6.34
C VAL A 41 0.74 -22.62 5.53
N GLY A 42 0.52 -21.44 6.09
CA GLY A 42 -0.12 -20.30 5.41
C GLY A 42 0.63 -19.88 4.16
N THR A 43 1.95 -19.72 4.25
CA THR A 43 2.81 -19.37 3.12
C THR A 43 2.75 -20.40 2.00
N LEU A 44 2.83 -21.67 2.33
CA LEU A 44 2.74 -22.75 1.35
C LEU A 44 1.37 -22.79 0.67
N SER A 45 0.28 -22.64 1.44
CA SER A 45 -1.08 -22.62 0.89
C SER A 45 -1.30 -21.40 0.00
N ALA A 46 -0.82 -20.22 0.38
CA ALA A 46 -0.88 -19.02 -0.44
C ALA A 46 -0.07 -19.16 -1.73
N ALA A 47 1.13 -19.73 -1.66
CA ALA A 47 1.98 -19.95 -2.83
C ALA A 47 1.33 -20.84 -3.89
N LEU A 48 0.52 -21.82 -3.50
CA LEU A 48 -0.21 -22.68 -4.44
C LEU A 48 -1.29 -21.93 -5.23
N VAL A 49 -1.87 -20.89 -4.66
CA VAL A 49 -3.00 -20.15 -5.25
C VAL A 49 -2.54 -18.85 -5.90
N LEU A 50 -1.42 -18.28 -5.44
CA LEU A 50 -0.95 -16.95 -5.86
C LEU A 50 -0.73 -16.84 -7.37
N GLY A 51 -0.17 -17.88 -8.00
CA GLY A 51 0.05 -17.91 -9.45
C GLY A 51 -1.26 -17.76 -10.23
N LEU A 52 -2.30 -18.49 -9.84
CA LEU A 52 -3.62 -18.38 -10.44
C LEU A 52 -4.24 -16.98 -10.26
N VAL A 53 -4.14 -16.42 -9.05
CA VAL A 53 -4.66 -15.07 -8.75
C VAL A 53 -3.95 -14.02 -9.60
N LEU A 54 -2.63 -14.10 -9.74
CA LEU A 54 -1.86 -13.18 -10.58
C LEU A 54 -2.25 -13.31 -12.08
N ASP A 55 -2.48 -14.51 -12.56
CA ASP A 55 -2.93 -14.74 -13.95
C ASP A 55 -4.32 -14.15 -14.19
N ILE A 56 -5.25 -14.35 -13.28
CA ILE A 56 -6.58 -13.74 -13.31
C ILE A 56 -6.48 -12.21 -13.35
N LEU A 57 -5.71 -11.61 -12.44
CA LEU A 57 -5.54 -10.17 -12.37
C LEU A 57 -4.85 -9.60 -13.61
N HIS A 58 -3.83 -10.30 -14.12
CA HIS A 58 -3.14 -9.88 -15.32
C HIS A 58 -4.03 -9.93 -16.57
N THR A 59 -4.84 -10.98 -16.70
CA THR A 59 -5.78 -11.13 -17.81
C THR A 59 -6.91 -10.10 -17.74
N ALA A 60 -7.43 -9.84 -16.53
CA ALA A 60 -8.54 -8.90 -16.35
C ALA A 60 -8.12 -7.43 -16.48
N TYR A 61 -6.99 -7.06 -15.89
CA TYR A 61 -6.61 -5.64 -15.73
C TYR A 61 -5.26 -5.27 -16.35
N VAL A 62 -4.42 -6.24 -16.71
CA VAL A 62 -3.02 -6.06 -17.15
C VAL A 62 -2.20 -5.36 -16.06
N ILE A 63 -1.51 -6.13 -15.23
CA ILE A 63 -0.67 -5.64 -14.14
C ILE A 63 0.36 -4.63 -14.68
N GLY A 64 0.46 -3.45 -14.06
CA GLY A 64 1.30 -2.35 -14.51
C GLY A 64 0.62 -1.38 -15.48
N SER A 65 -0.66 -1.61 -15.83
CA SER A 65 -1.48 -0.66 -16.61
C SER A 65 -2.07 0.44 -15.70
N PRO A 66 -2.64 1.53 -16.27
CA PRO A 66 -3.34 2.54 -15.49
C PRO A 66 -4.51 1.99 -14.67
N THR A 67 -5.12 0.88 -15.10
CA THR A 67 -6.25 0.25 -14.39
C THR A 67 -5.81 -0.61 -13.20
N LEU A 68 -4.59 -1.17 -13.24
CA LEU A 68 -3.97 -1.89 -12.15
C LEU A 68 -2.51 -1.49 -12.06
N SER A 69 -2.27 -0.32 -11.50
CA SER A 69 -0.92 0.21 -11.34
C SER A 69 -0.10 -0.67 -10.39
N ALA A 70 1.12 -0.99 -10.78
CA ALA A 70 2.09 -1.71 -9.97
C ALA A 70 3.39 -0.89 -9.87
N PRO A 71 3.37 0.24 -9.15
CA PRO A 71 4.48 1.19 -9.17
C PRO A 71 5.80 0.56 -8.73
N GLN A 72 5.79 -0.25 -7.66
CA GLN A 72 6.99 -0.91 -7.13
C GLN A 72 7.57 -1.92 -8.13
N ALA A 73 6.72 -2.72 -8.78
CA ALA A 73 7.16 -3.66 -9.81
C ALA A 73 7.75 -2.92 -11.02
N THR A 74 7.11 -1.83 -11.43
CA THR A 74 7.60 -0.98 -12.53
C THR A 74 8.94 -0.33 -12.18
N LEU A 75 9.10 0.15 -10.95
CA LEU A 75 10.37 0.68 -10.45
C LEU A 75 11.47 -0.38 -10.49
N MET A 76 11.21 -1.58 -9.97
CA MET A 76 12.17 -2.69 -9.96
C MET A 76 12.55 -3.11 -11.38
N LYS A 77 11.59 -3.15 -12.29
CA LYS A 77 11.83 -3.41 -13.72
C LYS A 77 12.77 -2.35 -14.30
N SER A 78 12.48 -1.06 -14.09
CA SER A 78 13.29 0.04 -14.64
C SER A 78 14.71 0.04 -14.09
N VAL A 79 14.89 -0.22 -12.79
CA VAL A 79 16.20 -0.33 -12.16
C VAL A 79 16.98 -1.52 -12.74
N ALA A 80 16.34 -2.69 -12.84
CA ALA A 80 16.98 -3.87 -13.41
C ALA A 80 17.40 -3.65 -14.87
N GLU A 81 16.50 -3.14 -15.71
CA GLU A 81 16.81 -2.81 -17.11
C GLU A 81 17.95 -1.79 -17.20
N GLY A 82 17.90 -0.72 -16.42
CA GLY A 82 18.93 0.31 -16.41
C GLY A 82 20.32 -0.22 -16.03
N VAL A 83 20.39 -1.10 -15.04
CA VAL A 83 21.65 -1.71 -14.61
C VAL A 83 22.21 -2.65 -15.68
N PHE A 84 21.35 -3.48 -16.31
CA PHE A 84 21.81 -4.47 -17.30
C PHE A 84 22.11 -3.89 -18.67
N THR A 85 21.36 -2.85 -19.07
CA THR A 85 21.61 -2.18 -20.36
C THR A 85 22.66 -1.06 -20.26
N GLY A 86 23.06 -0.68 -19.05
CA GLY A 86 23.95 0.45 -18.79
C GLY A 86 23.32 1.83 -19.03
N ASN A 87 22.02 1.89 -19.36
CA ASN A 87 21.30 3.10 -19.74
C ASN A 87 20.51 3.70 -18.55
N LEU A 88 21.11 3.74 -17.37
CA LEU A 88 20.52 4.46 -16.24
C LEU A 88 20.50 5.97 -16.53
N PRO A 89 19.40 6.67 -16.27
CA PRO A 89 19.33 8.12 -16.39
C PRO A 89 20.07 8.79 -15.23
N TRP A 90 21.40 8.75 -15.23
CA TRP A 90 22.25 9.22 -14.15
C TRP A 90 21.96 10.66 -13.70
N THR A 91 21.53 11.50 -14.63
CA THR A 91 21.12 12.89 -14.33
C THR A 91 19.92 12.90 -13.37
N MET A 92 18.89 12.07 -13.64
CA MET A 92 17.70 11.97 -12.77
C MET A 92 18.04 11.30 -11.44
N VAL A 93 18.90 10.30 -11.44
CA VAL A 93 19.42 9.66 -10.22
C VAL A 93 20.17 10.70 -9.37
N GLY A 94 20.98 11.56 -9.99
CA GLY A 94 21.68 12.64 -9.31
C GLY A 94 20.73 13.65 -8.67
N PHE A 95 19.70 14.09 -9.39
CA PHE A 95 18.65 14.97 -8.82
C PHE A 95 17.92 14.31 -7.65
N GLY A 96 17.55 13.03 -7.80
CA GLY A 96 16.92 12.26 -6.72
C GLY A 96 17.82 12.16 -5.47
N ALA A 97 19.11 11.93 -5.66
CA ALA A 97 20.08 11.89 -4.56
C ALA A 97 20.20 13.24 -3.84
N ILE A 98 20.25 14.36 -4.58
CA ILE A 98 20.29 15.71 -3.99
C ILE A 98 19.04 15.98 -3.17
N ILE A 99 17.85 15.70 -3.73
CA ILE A 99 16.57 15.83 -3.03
C ILE A 99 16.57 14.98 -1.76
N GLY A 100 17.04 13.72 -1.86
CA GLY A 100 17.13 12.81 -0.71
C GLY A 100 18.01 13.37 0.41
N VAL A 101 19.19 13.90 0.08
CA VAL A 101 20.08 14.53 1.07
C VAL A 101 19.41 15.74 1.75
N ILE A 102 18.74 16.59 0.97
CA ILE A 102 18.02 17.77 1.51
C ILE A 102 16.95 17.31 2.51
N ILE A 103 16.15 16.30 2.16
CA ILE A 103 15.08 15.79 3.02
C ILE A 103 15.67 15.18 4.30
N ILE A 104 16.76 14.40 4.21
CA ILE A 104 17.44 13.85 5.38
C ILE A 104 17.92 14.98 6.32
N LEU A 105 18.51 16.04 5.76
CA LEU A 105 18.97 17.17 6.57
C LEU A 105 17.81 17.90 7.27
N ILE A 106 16.67 18.02 6.59
CA ILE A 106 15.45 18.60 7.18
C ILE A 106 14.94 17.70 8.30
N ASP A 107 14.85 16.38 8.08
CA ASP A 107 14.36 15.43 9.08
C ASP A 107 15.27 15.40 10.33
N LEU A 108 16.58 15.36 10.14
CA LEU A 108 17.56 15.45 11.23
C LEU A 108 17.47 16.77 12.01
N ARG A 109 17.18 17.87 11.31
CA ARG A 109 16.96 19.15 11.98
C ARG A 109 15.70 19.14 12.83
N GLN A 110 14.60 18.58 12.30
CA GLN A 110 13.34 18.44 13.05
C GLN A 110 13.53 17.56 14.30
N GLU A 111 14.28 16.48 14.17
CA GLU A 111 14.63 15.61 15.30
C GLU A 111 15.39 16.37 16.39
N ARG A 112 16.41 17.15 16.01
CA ARG A 112 17.23 17.93 16.97
C ARG A 112 16.44 19.02 17.70
N ILE A 113 15.42 19.58 17.05
CA ILE A 113 14.54 20.60 17.63
C ILE A 113 13.47 19.96 18.54
N GLY A 114 13.34 18.62 18.54
CA GLY A 114 12.30 17.90 19.28
C GLY A 114 10.90 18.10 18.67
N SER A 115 10.81 18.39 17.37
CA SER A 115 9.52 18.55 16.68
C SER A 115 8.76 17.22 16.61
N GLU A 116 7.48 17.26 16.91
CA GLU A 116 6.57 16.13 16.68
C GLU A 116 6.39 15.84 15.18
N PHE A 117 6.58 16.86 14.34
CA PHE A 117 6.52 16.72 12.88
C PHE A 117 7.85 16.22 12.32
N ARG A 118 7.81 15.05 11.70
CA ARG A 118 8.96 14.42 11.04
C ARG A 118 8.72 14.38 9.52
N VAL A 119 9.80 14.37 8.75
CA VAL A 119 9.76 14.29 7.28
C VAL A 119 10.50 13.03 6.82
N PRO A 120 9.89 11.83 6.95
CA PRO A 120 10.56 10.58 6.57
C PRO A 120 10.84 10.55 5.08
N ILE A 121 12.11 10.35 4.70
CA ILE A 121 12.55 10.31 3.31
C ILE A 121 11.77 9.30 2.46
N LEU A 122 11.44 8.13 3.02
CA LEU A 122 10.67 7.10 2.31
C LEU A 122 9.26 7.55 1.99
N ALA A 123 8.59 8.27 2.91
CA ALA A 123 7.26 8.81 2.67
C ALA A 123 7.27 9.85 1.54
N VAL A 124 8.27 10.73 1.54
CA VAL A 124 8.44 11.73 0.47
C VAL A 124 8.74 11.05 -0.88
N ALA A 125 9.63 10.06 -0.89
CA ALA A 125 9.96 9.31 -2.09
C ALA A 125 8.73 8.59 -2.66
N VAL A 126 7.93 7.95 -1.82
CA VAL A 126 6.66 7.30 -2.20
C VAL A 126 5.69 8.34 -2.78
N GLY A 127 5.55 9.51 -2.15
CA GLY A 127 4.69 10.57 -2.65
C GLY A 127 5.11 11.14 -4.01
N ILE A 128 6.41 11.12 -4.33
CA ILE A 128 6.92 11.59 -5.61
C ILE A 128 6.68 10.58 -6.73
N TYR A 129 6.82 9.27 -6.45
CA TYR A 129 6.78 8.28 -7.51
C TYR A 129 5.40 7.64 -7.72
N LEU A 130 4.51 7.71 -6.72
CA LEU A 130 3.14 7.19 -6.87
C LEU A 130 2.32 8.05 -7.84
N PRO A 131 1.44 7.44 -8.65
CA PRO A 131 0.46 8.16 -9.44
C PRO A 131 -0.41 9.09 -8.58
N ILE A 132 -0.83 10.23 -9.15
CA ILE A 132 -1.60 11.25 -8.44
C ILE A 132 -2.95 10.71 -7.95
N GLU A 133 -3.52 9.75 -8.65
CA GLU A 133 -4.75 9.05 -8.29
C GLU A 133 -4.66 8.32 -6.95
N LEU A 134 -3.44 7.91 -6.56
CA LEU A 134 -3.16 7.26 -5.28
C LEU A 134 -2.71 8.26 -4.21
N THR A 135 -1.95 9.29 -4.58
CA THR A 135 -1.42 10.26 -3.62
C THR A 135 -2.47 11.21 -3.08
N VAL A 136 -3.45 11.62 -3.90
CA VAL A 136 -4.53 12.53 -3.47
C VAL A 136 -5.39 11.92 -2.35
N PRO A 137 -5.92 10.69 -2.46
CA PRO A 137 -6.66 10.07 -1.36
C PRO A 137 -5.82 9.91 -0.08
N ILE A 138 -4.54 9.55 -0.21
CA ILE A 138 -3.62 9.45 0.94
C ILE A 138 -3.48 10.82 1.63
N PHE A 139 -3.30 11.89 0.87
CA PHE A 139 -3.21 13.24 1.41
C PHE A 139 -4.51 13.66 2.13
N ILE A 140 -5.68 13.39 1.53
CA ILE A 140 -6.99 13.67 2.14
C ILE A 140 -7.13 12.88 3.45
N GLY A 141 -6.77 11.59 3.46
CA GLY A 141 -6.79 10.76 4.66
C GLY A 141 -5.88 11.32 5.76
N GLY A 142 -4.69 11.77 5.40
CA GLY A 142 -3.76 12.44 6.32
C GLY A 142 -4.33 13.75 6.91
N MET A 143 -5.02 14.55 6.08
CA MET A 143 -5.70 15.76 6.56
C MET A 143 -6.82 15.43 7.58
N ILE A 144 -7.62 14.41 7.29
CA ILE A 144 -8.69 13.96 8.20
C ILE A 144 -8.12 13.48 9.52
N ALA A 145 -7.04 12.69 9.48
CA ALA A 145 -6.34 12.24 10.68
C ALA A 145 -5.83 13.42 11.50
N HIS A 146 -5.20 14.41 10.86
CA HIS A 146 -4.74 15.62 11.53
C HIS A 146 -5.89 16.44 12.14
N MET A 147 -7.01 16.59 11.43
CA MET A 147 -8.21 17.25 11.97
C MET A 147 -8.77 16.52 13.19
N SER A 148 -8.78 15.20 13.17
CA SER A 148 -9.17 14.38 14.32
C SER A 148 -8.25 14.60 15.53
N ASP A 149 -6.94 14.70 15.30
CA ASP A 149 -5.96 15.00 16.35
C ASP A 149 -6.20 16.39 16.97
N LEU A 150 -6.45 17.40 16.13
CA LEU A 150 -6.79 18.77 16.59
C LEU A 150 -8.11 18.82 17.36
N SER A 151 -9.04 17.92 17.07
CA SER A 151 -10.32 17.78 17.77
C SER A 151 -10.20 17.05 19.12
N GLY A 152 -8.99 16.68 19.54
CA GLY A 152 -8.72 16.02 20.81
C GLY A 152 -8.94 14.50 20.80
N ALA A 153 -8.72 13.86 19.64
CA ALA A 153 -8.83 12.40 19.53
C ALA A 153 -7.93 11.68 20.53
N THR A 154 -8.53 10.78 21.29
CA THR A 154 -7.83 9.93 22.25
C THR A 154 -7.04 8.83 21.51
N GLU A 155 -6.04 8.23 22.19
CA GLU A 155 -5.28 7.10 21.64
C GLU A 155 -6.17 5.91 21.24
N THR A 156 -7.30 5.73 21.92
CA THR A 156 -8.29 4.69 21.59
C THR A 156 -9.00 5.01 20.27
N MET A 157 -9.37 6.26 20.05
CA MET A 157 -9.98 6.74 18.80
C MET A 157 -9.00 6.58 17.63
N LYS A 158 -7.74 6.97 17.79
CA LYS A 158 -6.69 6.77 16.77
C LYS A 158 -6.52 5.30 16.38
N LYS A 159 -6.47 4.40 17.36
CA LYS A 159 -6.41 2.95 17.12
C LYS A 159 -7.65 2.43 16.38
N ARG A 160 -8.85 2.90 16.76
CA ARG A 160 -10.09 2.55 16.06
C ARG A 160 -10.04 3.01 14.60
N GLY A 161 -9.61 4.25 14.34
CA GLY A 161 -9.44 4.79 13.00
C GLY A 161 -8.47 3.96 12.16
N LEU A 162 -7.33 3.58 12.72
CA LEU A 162 -6.35 2.73 12.06
C LEU A 162 -6.94 1.36 11.69
N LEU A 163 -7.67 0.71 12.60
CA LEU A 163 -8.30 -0.59 12.35
C LEU A 163 -9.40 -0.49 11.28
N MET A 164 -10.21 0.57 11.30
CA MET A 164 -11.23 0.80 10.28
C MET A 164 -10.60 1.05 8.90
N ALA A 165 -9.56 1.88 8.81
CA ALA A 165 -8.82 2.12 7.59
C ALA A 165 -8.21 0.82 7.03
N SER A 166 -7.62 0.00 7.88
CA SER A 166 -7.07 -1.31 7.50
C SER A 166 -8.15 -2.25 6.97
N GLY A 167 -9.36 -2.22 7.58
CA GLY A 167 -10.51 -2.98 7.11
C GLY A 167 -10.98 -2.54 5.72
N LEU A 168 -11.01 -1.23 5.45
CA LEU A 168 -11.37 -0.70 4.13
C LEU A 168 -10.36 -1.10 3.05
N ILE A 169 -9.06 -1.02 3.34
CA ILE A 169 -7.99 -1.46 2.43
C ILE A 169 -8.14 -2.95 2.10
N THR A 170 -8.35 -3.78 3.12
CA THR A 170 -8.52 -5.23 2.93
C THR A 170 -9.79 -5.53 2.14
N GLY A 171 -10.89 -4.83 2.42
CA GLY A 171 -12.15 -4.98 1.71
C GLY A 171 -12.03 -4.63 0.23
N GLU A 172 -11.35 -3.54 -0.10
CA GLU A 172 -11.09 -3.12 -1.47
C GLU A 172 -10.28 -4.19 -2.24
N ALA A 173 -9.20 -4.71 -1.63
CA ALA A 173 -8.39 -5.75 -2.25
C ALA A 173 -9.18 -7.03 -2.53
N LEU A 174 -10.02 -7.48 -1.58
CA LEU A 174 -10.88 -8.67 -1.77
C LEU A 174 -11.93 -8.45 -2.86
N ILE A 175 -12.59 -7.31 -2.88
CA ILE A 175 -13.57 -6.97 -3.92
C ILE A 175 -12.90 -6.88 -5.30
N GLY A 176 -11.69 -6.30 -5.37
CA GLY A 176 -10.91 -6.24 -6.62
C GLY A 176 -10.66 -7.63 -7.22
N ILE A 177 -10.30 -8.62 -6.40
CA ILE A 177 -10.13 -10.01 -6.84
C ILE A 177 -11.47 -10.62 -7.26
N LEU A 178 -12.53 -10.44 -6.45
CA LEU A 178 -13.86 -10.97 -6.76
C LEU A 178 -14.41 -10.42 -8.08
N VAL A 179 -14.18 -9.13 -8.36
CA VAL A 179 -14.58 -8.49 -9.63
C VAL A 179 -13.74 -8.97 -10.81
N ALA A 180 -12.47 -9.32 -10.57
CA ALA A 180 -11.59 -9.83 -11.61
C ALA A 180 -11.99 -11.22 -12.12
N VAL A 181 -12.60 -12.07 -11.28
CA VAL A 181 -13.01 -13.43 -11.66
C VAL A 181 -14.02 -13.46 -12.83
N PRO A 182 -15.15 -12.73 -12.80
CA PRO A 182 -16.06 -12.65 -13.92
C PRO A 182 -15.40 -12.11 -15.20
N ILE A 183 -14.53 -11.10 -15.08
CA ILE A 183 -13.80 -10.54 -16.22
C ILE A 183 -12.90 -11.61 -16.84
N PHE A 184 -12.22 -12.41 -16.04
CA PHE A 184 -11.39 -13.51 -16.49
C PHE A 184 -12.19 -14.59 -17.22
N ILE A 185 -13.37 -14.96 -16.70
CA ILE A 185 -14.24 -16.00 -17.29
C ILE A 185 -14.90 -15.51 -18.58
N THR A 186 -15.37 -14.28 -18.63
CA THR A 186 -16.10 -13.73 -19.78
C THR A 186 -15.18 -13.12 -20.84
N GLY A 187 -13.93 -12.80 -20.47
CA GLY A 187 -13.00 -12.06 -21.34
C GLY A 187 -13.43 -10.60 -21.61
N SER A 188 -14.46 -10.11 -20.93
CA SER A 188 -15.00 -8.77 -21.13
C SER A 188 -15.07 -7.98 -19.83
N LYS A 189 -14.72 -6.69 -19.89
CA LYS A 189 -14.90 -5.75 -18.77
C LYS A 189 -16.34 -5.29 -18.60
N ASP A 190 -17.19 -5.55 -19.60
CA ASP A 190 -18.60 -5.10 -19.67
C ASP A 190 -19.58 -6.14 -19.07
N TRP A 191 -19.09 -7.05 -18.24
CA TRP A 191 -19.96 -8.02 -17.54
C TRP A 191 -20.92 -7.36 -16.52
N TRP A 192 -20.56 -6.16 -16.04
CA TRP A 192 -21.39 -5.36 -15.14
C TRP A 192 -22.02 -4.19 -15.88
N PRO A 193 -23.32 -3.87 -15.64
CA PRO A 193 -23.99 -2.75 -16.28
C PRO A 193 -23.23 -1.44 -16.03
N GLN A 194 -22.76 -0.82 -17.09
CA GLN A 194 -22.11 0.48 -17.03
C GLN A 194 -23.17 1.56 -17.25
N TYR A 195 -23.35 2.44 -16.28
CA TYR A 195 -24.26 3.58 -16.37
C TYR A 195 -23.46 4.86 -16.64
N PRO A 196 -23.28 5.26 -17.90
CA PRO A 196 -22.60 6.51 -18.22
C PRO A 196 -23.40 7.69 -17.67
N GLY A 197 -22.73 8.61 -16.99
CA GLY A 197 -23.36 9.83 -16.42
C GLY A 197 -23.51 9.86 -14.91
N PHE A 198 -23.29 8.74 -14.21
CA PHE A 198 -23.39 8.69 -12.75
C PHE A 198 -22.06 8.84 -12.01
N GLY A 199 -21.02 9.39 -12.65
CA GLY A 199 -19.71 9.61 -12.02
C GLY A 199 -19.77 10.44 -10.74
N PHE A 200 -20.72 11.36 -10.61
CA PHE A 200 -20.92 12.15 -9.42
C PHE A 200 -21.37 11.31 -8.20
N LEU A 201 -22.04 10.17 -8.43
CA LEU A 201 -22.41 9.26 -7.33
C LEU A 201 -21.19 8.65 -6.66
N GLY A 202 -20.12 8.40 -7.42
CA GLY A 202 -18.83 7.95 -6.87
C GLY A 202 -18.24 8.99 -5.91
N ILE A 203 -18.29 10.26 -6.28
CA ILE A 203 -17.82 11.35 -5.42
C ILE A 203 -18.69 11.46 -4.17
N LEU A 204 -20.02 11.39 -4.31
CA LEU A 204 -20.93 11.41 -3.17
C LEU A 204 -20.72 10.22 -2.23
N ALA A 205 -20.56 9.01 -2.78
CA ALA A 205 -20.26 7.82 -2.00
C ALA A 205 -18.92 7.96 -1.26
N PHE A 206 -17.90 8.47 -1.92
CA PHE A 206 -16.60 8.74 -1.30
C PHE A 206 -16.71 9.74 -0.16
N CYS A 207 -17.38 10.87 -0.36
CA CYS A 207 -17.61 11.86 0.70
C CYS A 207 -18.46 11.28 1.86
N ALA A 208 -19.45 10.45 1.57
CA ALA A 208 -20.25 9.78 2.59
C ALA A 208 -19.42 8.81 3.43
N VAL A 209 -18.53 8.02 2.78
CA VAL A 209 -17.61 7.11 3.48
C VAL A 209 -16.62 7.89 4.35
N LEU A 210 -16.06 8.99 3.85
CA LEU A 210 -15.17 9.86 4.63
C LEU A 210 -15.88 10.49 5.84
N GLY A 211 -17.11 10.97 5.65
CA GLY A 211 -17.93 11.52 6.74
C GLY A 211 -18.26 10.45 7.79
N TRP A 212 -18.70 9.29 7.34
CA TRP A 212 -18.96 8.16 8.25
C TRP A 212 -17.68 7.72 8.98
N PHE A 213 -16.57 7.65 8.31
CA PHE A 213 -15.27 7.33 8.91
C PHE A 213 -14.89 8.34 9.99
N TYR A 214 -14.99 9.63 9.68
CA TYR A 214 -14.68 10.71 10.63
C TYR A 214 -15.57 10.63 11.88
N THR A 215 -16.89 10.53 11.73
CA THR A 215 -17.82 10.43 12.87
C THR A 215 -17.56 9.18 13.70
N SER A 216 -17.33 8.03 13.06
CA SER A 216 -17.07 6.77 13.77
C SER A 216 -15.74 6.76 14.55
N VAL A 217 -14.80 7.63 14.19
CA VAL A 217 -13.53 7.76 14.91
C VAL A 217 -13.62 8.80 16.04
N THR A 218 -14.46 9.83 15.86
CA THR A 218 -14.59 10.93 16.85
C THR A 218 -15.64 10.69 17.93
N ASP A 219 -16.57 9.75 17.71
CA ASP A 219 -17.55 9.26 18.69
C ASP A 219 -16.97 8.10 19.53
#